data_fb1128789764808ff2f916812554843e
#
_entry.id   fb1128789764808ff2f916812554843e
#
_cell.length_a   1.000
_cell.length_b   1.000
_cell.length_c   1.000
_cell.angle_alpha   90.00
_cell.angle_beta   90.00
_cell.angle_gamma   90.00
#
_symmetry.space_group_name_H-M   'P 1'
#
loop_
_entity.id
_entity.type
_entity.pdbx_description
1 polymer ?
#
loop_
_entity_poly.entity_id
_entity_poly.type
_entity_poly.pdbx_seq_one_letter_code
_entity_poly.pdbx_strand_id
1 'polypeptide(L)'
;TTGGGAHPVDRRLFANLDIVMSLPYGRAINPITGTNWEGTGVEPDIKVPQAEALKVAHIEAMKNLAEKTSDEIIKASLLWNVETRKALMNPAVVSEDLLKSYAGVYGPRTIIFENGVLYYQRQDRPRYRMVPMADDLFCFDDLDYFRIKVNVDADGNATELVGLYSNGQQDVSPKGPGK
;
A
#
# COMPACT_ATOMS: atom_id res chain seq x y z
N THR A 1 -5.42 -19.27 -5.11
CA THR A 1 -5.23 -20.72 -4.88
C THR A 1 -3.76 -20.99 -4.63
N THR A 2 -3.42 -21.82 -3.63
CA THR A 2 -2.04 -22.24 -3.33
C THR A 2 -1.53 -23.25 -4.37
N GLY A 3 -0.22 -23.50 -4.40
CA GLY A 3 0.40 -24.40 -5.39
C GLY A 3 0.15 -25.90 -5.17
N GLY A 4 -0.67 -26.28 -4.20
CA GLY A 4 -0.95 -27.66 -3.85
C GLY A 4 -0.35 -28.06 -2.50
N GLY A 5 -0.56 -29.30 -2.10
CA GLY A 5 -0.03 -29.88 -0.89
C GLY A 5 1.30 -30.60 -1.12
N ALA A 6 2.06 -30.76 -0.06
CA ALA A 6 3.25 -31.59 -0.07
C ALA A 6 2.97 -32.90 0.66
N HIS A 7 3.40 -33.99 0.07
CA HIS A 7 3.38 -35.26 0.76
C HIS A 7 4.53 -35.35 1.78
N PRO A 8 4.33 -36.02 2.92
CA PRO A 8 5.42 -36.32 3.84
C PRO A 8 6.54 -37.05 3.12
N VAL A 9 7.78 -36.60 3.29
CA VAL A 9 8.95 -37.20 2.66
C VAL A 9 9.95 -37.68 3.69
N ASP A 10 10.60 -38.81 3.41
CA ASP A 10 11.77 -39.25 4.13
C ASP A 10 13.01 -39.00 3.26
N ARG A 11 14.10 -38.56 3.92
CA ARG A 11 15.39 -38.39 3.27
C ARG A 11 16.25 -39.62 3.46
N ARG A 12 16.62 -40.23 2.35
CA ARG A 12 17.49 -41.41 2.35
C ARG A 12 18.85 -41.08 1.74
N LEU A 13 19.88 -41.34 2.49
CA LEU A 13 21.27 -41.26 2.03
C LEU A 13 21.69 -42.62 1.47
N PHE A 14 22.10 -42.62 0.21
CA PHE A 14 22.77 -43.73 -0.45
C PHE A 14 24.27 -43.46 -0.45
N ALA A 15 24.95 -43.77 0.66
CA ALA A 15 26.32 -43.37 0.91
C ALA A 15 27.34 -43.93 -0.12
N ASN A 16 27.04 -45.08 -0.72
CA ASN A 16 27.86 -45.66 -1.79
C ASN A 16 27.73 -44.97 -3.14
N LEU A 17 26.78 -44.03 -3.27
CA LEU A 17 26.53 -43.27 -4.49
C LEU A 17 26.64 -41.76 -4.27
N ASP A 18 26.94 -41.33 -3.05
CA ASP A 18 26.92 -39.90 -2.63
C ASP A 18 25.60 -39.16 -3.00
N ILE A 19 24.48 -39.87 -2.96
CA ILE A 19 23.17 -39.34 -3.33
C ILE A 19 22.27 -39.27 -2.10
N VAL A 20 21.61 -38.12 -1.92
CA VAL A 20 20.48 -37.97 -0.98
C VAL A 20 19.21 -37.88 -1.81
N MET A 21 18.25 -38.74 -1.52
CA MET A 21 16.96 -38.79 -2.18
C MET A 21 15.83 -38.47 -1.18
N SER A 22 14.90 -37.62 -1.58
CA SER A 22 13.67 -37.35 -0.84
C SER A 22 12.56 -38.23 -1.42
N LEU A 23 12.05 -39.16 -0.64
CA LEU A 23 11.03 -40.13 -1.07
C LEU A 23 9.73 -39.85 -0.36
N PRO A 24 8.62 -39.56 -1.05
CA PRO A 24 7.30 -39.56 -0.43
C PRO A 24 6.92 -40.96 0.11
N TYR A 25 6.49 -41.02 1.36
CA TYR A 25 6.09 -42.29 1.99
C TYR A 25 4.64 -42.31 2.46
N GLY A 26 3.94 -41.17 2.32
CA GLY A 26 2.56 -41.08 2.78
C GLY A 26 1.80 -40.01 1.97
N ARG A 27 0.49 -40.02 2.16
CA ARG A 27 -0.43 -39.04 1.62
C ARG A 27 -1.20 -38.40 2.76
N ALA A 28 -1.19 -37.08 2.83
CA ALA A 28 -2.07 -36.34 3.74
C ALA A 28 -3.53 -36.47 3.26
N ILE A 29 -4.44 -36.81 4.15
CA ILE A 29 -5.87 -36.87 3.87
C ILE A 29 -6.59 -35.99 4.90
N ASN A 30 -7.36 -35.03 4.43
CA ASN A 30 -8.19 -34.21 5.30
C ASN A 30 -9.28 -35.10 5.92
N PRO A 31 -9.38 -35.20 7.26
CA PRO A 31 -10.32 -36.13 7.90
C PRO A 31 -11.79 -35.72 7.72
N ILE A 32 -12.08 -34.48 7.35
CA ILE A 32 -13.44 -33.95 7.16
C ILE A 32 -13.90 -34.19 5.71
N THR A 33 -13.04 -33.84 4.73
CA THR A 33 -13.43 -33.90 3.32
C THR A 33 -12.97 -35.15 2.59
N GLY A 34 -12.09 -35.95 3.19
CA GLY A 34 -11.49 -37.11 2.56
C GLY A 34 -10.56 -36.78 1.39
N THR A 35 -10.26 -35.49 1.17
CA THR A 35 -9.46 -35.02 0.04
C THR A 35 -8.04 -34.63 0.47
N ASN A 36 -7.26 -34.19 -0.50
CA ASN A 36 -5.90 -33.71 -0.31
C ASN A 36 -5.70 -32.49 -1.23
N TRP A 37 -4.75 -31.65 -0.88
CA TRP A 37 -4.48 -30.40 -1.64
C TRP A 37 -3.56 -30.61 -2.84
N GLU A 38 -2.99 -31.81 -3.00
CA GLU A 38 -2.08 -32.08 -4.10
C GLU A 38 -2.78 -31.92 -5.46
N GLY A 39 -2.20 -31.11 -6.33
CA GLY A 39 -2.74 -30.81 -7.66
C GLY A 39 -3.88 -29.77 -7.69
N THR A 40 -4.51 -29.49 -6.54
CA THR A 40 -5.65 -28.55 -6.48
C THR A 40 -5.36 -27.30 -5.66
N GLY A 41 -4.52 -27.41 -4.63
CA GLY A 41 -4.25 -26.33 -3.68
C GLY A 41 -5.43 -26.00 -2.77
N VAL A 42 -5.33 -24.90 -2.06
CA VAL A 42 -6.39 -24.34 -1.21
C VAL A 42 -6.88 -23.04 -1.86
N GLU A 43 -8.18 -22.94 -2.09
CA GLU A 43 -8.77 -21.69 -2.56
C GLU A 43 -8.79 -20.64 -1.46
N PRO A 44 -8.37 -19.40 -1.74
CA PRO A 44 -8.48 -18.30 -0.78
C PRO A 44 -9.93 -17.81 -0.67
N ASP A 45 -10.32 -17.30 0.50
CA ASP A 45 -11.62 -16.65 0.70
C ASP A 45 -11.73 -15.37 -0.12
N ILE A 46 -10.62 -14.65 -0.28
CA ILE A 46 -10.53 -13.44 -1.13
C ILE A 46 -9.68 -13.77 -2.35
N LYS A 47 -10.32 -13.82 -3.51
CA LYS A 47 -9.66 -14.15 -4.79
C LYS A 47 -9.01 -12.91 -5.41
N VAL A 48 -7.69 -12.85 -5.33
CA VAL A 48 -6.86 -11.79 -5.92
C VAL A 48 -5.62 -12.40 -6.58
N PRO A 49 -4.94 -11.69 -7.48
CA PRO A 49 -3.65 -12.11 -8.01
C PRO A 49 -2.64 -12.37 -6.88
N GLN A 50 -1.80 -13.38 -7.04
CA GLN A 50 -0.81 -13.76 -6.01
C GLN A 50 0.09 -12.59 -5.60
N ALA A 51 0.49 -11.74 -6.56
CA ALA A 51 1.33 -10.57 -6.30
C ALA A 51 0.66 -9.52 -5.38
N GLU A 52 -0.66 -9.50 -5.32
CA GLU A 52 -1.45 -8.56 -4.52
C GLU A 52 -1.92 -9.17 -3.19
N ALA A 53 -1.86 -10.49 -3.06
CA ALA A 53 -2.47 -11.21 -1.95
C ALA A 53 -2.02 -10.71 -0.57
N LEU A 54 -0.72 -10.44 -0.39
CA LEU A 54 -0.20 -9.91 0.89
C LEU A 54 -0.73 -8.51 1.18
N LYS A 55 -0.79 -7.65 0.16
CA LYS A 55 -1.28 -6.26 0.32
C LYS A 55 -2.76 -6.25 0.70
N VAL A 56 -3.57 -7.07 0.02
CA VAL A 56 -5.01 -7.20 0.31
C VAL A 56 -5.24 -7.80 1.69
N ALA A 57 -4.54 -8.88 2.04
CA ALA A 57 -4.64 -9.50 3.37
C ALA A 57 -4.29 -8.52 4.49
N HIS A 58 -3.28 -7.67 4.28
CA HIS A 58 -2.88 -6.65 5.24
C HIS A 58 -3.95 -5.57 5.42
N ILE A 59 -4.57 -5.10 4.31
CA ILE A 59 -5.69 -4.15 4.36
C ILE A 59 -6.88 -4.76 5.13
N GLU A 60 -7.25 -5.99 4.84
CA GLU A 60 -8.37 -6.66 5.51
C GLU A 60 -8.09 -6.90 7.01
N ALA A 61 -6.86 -7.26 7.36
CA ALA A 61 -6.47 -7.39 8.77
C ALA A 61 -6.61 -6.06 9.53
N MET A 62 -6.15 -4.94 8.93
CA MET A 62 -6.29 -3.62 9.55
C MET A 62 -7.75 -3.17 9.68
N LYS A 63 -8.61 -3.43 8.69
CA LYS A 63 -10.06 -3.17 8.79
C LYS A 63 -10.69 -3.95 9.95
N ASN A 64 -10.43 -5.25 10.00
CA ASN A 64 -10.95 -6.13 11.06
C ASN A 64 -10.47 -5.68 12.46
N LEU A 65 -9.24 -5.20 12.60
CA LEU A 65 -8.73 -4.64 13.85
C LEU A 65 -9.41 -3.31 14.19
N ALA A 66 -9.62 -2.44 13.19
CA ALA A 66 -10.32 -1.17 13.40
C ALA A 66 -11.78 -1.35 13.84
N GLU A 67 -12.45 -2.40 13.37
CA GLU A 67 -13.81 -2.73 13.78
C GLU A 67 -13.89 -3.30 15.21
N LYS A 68 -12.84 -3.98 15.66
CA LYS A 68 -12.78 -4.66 16.97
C LYS A 68 -12.24 -3.80 18.10
N THR A 69 -11.46 -2.77 17.78
CA THR A 69 -10.89 -1.90 18.81
C THR A 69 -11.90 -0.87 19.29
N SER A 70 -11.93 -0.64 20.61
CA SER A 70 -12.66 0.46 21.22
C SER A 70 -11.81 1.72 21.41
N ASP A 71 -10.52 1.66 21.07
CA ASP A 71 -9.61 2.80 21.13
C ASP A 71 -9.70 3.61 19.84
N GLU A 72 -10.29 4.80 19.93
CA GLU A 72 -10.54 5.66 18.77
C GLU A 72 -9.23 6.17 18.11
N ILE A 73 -8.13 6.28 18.85
CA ILE A 73 -6.83 6.69 18.30
C ILE A 73 -6.25 5.55 17.46
N ILE A 74 -6.27 4.33 17.98
CA ILE A 74 -5.82 3.15 17.24
C ILE A 74 -6.69 2.94 16.00
N LYS A 75 -8.00 3.07 16.14
CA LYS A 75 -8.95 2.93 15.04
C LYS A 75 -8.69 3.94 13.93
N ALA A 76 -8.53 5.23 14.28
CA ALA A 76 -8.20 6.27 13.31
C ALA A 76 -6.88 5.99 12.58
N SER A 77 -5.84 5.56 13.29
CA SER A 77 -4.55 5.18 12.72
C SER A 77 -4.67 3.99 11.76
N LEU A 78 -5.42 2.96 12.12
CA LEU A 78 -5.65 1.80 11.26
C LEU A 78 -6.40 2.19 9.97
N LEU A 79 -7.47 2.99 10.09
CA LEU A 79 -8.23 3.47 8.93
C LEU A 79 -7.41 4.38 8.02
N TRP A 80 -6.59 5.27 8.59
CA TRP A 80 -5.64 6.07 7.84
C TRP A 80 -4.72 5.18 6.99
N ASN A 81 -4.13 4.15 7.59
CA ASN A 81 -3.25 3.23 6.88
C ASN A 81 -4.00 2.42 5.80
N VAL A 82 -5.24 1.98 6.07
CA VAL A 82 -6.09 1.30 5.08
C VAL A 82 -6.30 2.17 3.83
N GLU A 83 -6.65 3.45 4.01
CA GLU A 83 -6.86 4.38 2.88
C GLU A 83 -5.57 4.62 2.09
N THR A 84 -4.45 4.85 2.77
CA THR A 84 -3.14 5.03 2.13
C THR A 84 -2.78 3.81 1.30
N ARG A 85 -2.89 2.59 1.86
CA ARG A 85 -2.56 1.36 1.13
C ARG A 85 -3.48 1.09 -0.05
N LYS A 86 -4.76 1.43 0.05
CA LYS A 86 -5.69 1.35 -1.08
C LYS A 86 -5.27 2.28 -2.22
N ALA A 87 -4.92 3.52 -1.90
CA ALA A 87 -4.46 4.48 -2.91
C ALA A 87 -3.14 4.05 -3.55
N LEU A 88 -2.20 3.48 -2.78
CA LEU A 88 -0.94 2.95 -3.32
C LEU A 88 -1.17 1.75 -4.26
N MET A 89 -2.23 0.97 -4.05
CA MET A 89 -2.59 -0.14 -4.94
C MET A 89 -3.34 0.35 -6.19
N ASN A 90 -4.24 1.30 -6.03
CA ASN A 90 -5.09 1.85 -7.09
C ASN A 90 -5.13 3.38 -6.97
N PRO A 91 -4.09 4.09 -7.45
CA PRO A 91 -4.05 5.54 -7.41
C PRO A 91 -5.23 6.15 -8.19
N ALA A 92 -5.76 7.26 -7.69
CA ALA A 92 -6.75 8.04 -8.43
C ALA A 92 -6.15 8.53 -9.76
N VAL A 93 -6.97 8.55 -10.80
CA VAL A 93 -6.56 9.07 -12.11
C VAL A 93 -6.80 10.56 -12.14
N VAL A 94 -5.72 11.32 -12.15
CA VAL A 94 -5.73 12.79 -12.18
C VAL A 94 -5.14 13.26 -13.51
N SER A 95 -5.74 14.28 -14.13
CA SER A 95 -5.24 14.80 -15.39
C SER A 95 -3.85 15.43 -15.23
N GLU A 96 -3.03 15.29 -16.26
CA GLU A 96 -1.66 15.84 -16.25
C GLU A 96 -1.66 17.36 -16.10
N ASP A 97 -2.63 18.06 -16.70
CA ASP A 97 -2.75 19.52 -16.61
C ASP A 97 -3.08 19.95 -15.18
N LEU A 98 -3.94 19.21 -14.47
CA LEU A 98 -4.23 19.48 -13.07
C LEU A 98 -2.99 19.23 -12.19
N LEU A 99 -2.26 18.15 -12.42
CA LEU A 99 -1.00 17.88 -11.70
C LEU A 99 0.02 19.01 -11.95
N LYS A 100 0.17 19.49 -13.19
CA LYS A 100 1.05 20.61 -13.52
C LYS A 100 0.68 21.90 -12.77
N SER A 101 -0.62 22.18 -12.60
CA SER A 101 -1.10 23.38 -11.91
C SER A 101 -0.70 23.44 -10.43
N TYR A 102 -0.43 22.28 -9.83
CA TYR A 102 -0.01 22.15 -8.43
C TYR A 102 1.48 22.38 -8.22
N ALA A 103 2.29 22.37 -9.27
CA ALA A 103 3.71 22.63 -9.14
C ALA A 103 3.98 24.05 -8.62
N GLY A 104 4.96 24.19 -7.73
CA GLY A 104 5.33 25.50 -7.18
C GLY A 104 5.96 25.40 -5.80
N VAL A 105 6.25 26.59 -5.25
CA VAL A 105 6.83 26.73 -3.91
C VAL A 105 5.74 27.18 -2.94
N TYR A 106 5.63 26.48 -1.80
CA TYR A 106 4.63 26.70 -0.77
C TYR A 106 5.33 26.81 0.59
N GLY A 107 5.76 28.01 0.93
CA GLY A 107 6.58 28.22 2.13
C GLY A 107 7.82 27.32 2.13
N PRO A 108 7.97 26.41 3.14
CA PRO A 108 9.11 25.49 3.19
C PRO A 108 8.98 24.25 2.27
N ARG A 109 7.90 24.13 1.52
CA ARG A 109 7.54 22.98 0.68
C ARG A 109 7.64 23.33 -0.78
N THR A 110 8.07 22.38 -1.59
CA THR A 110 8.10 22.49 -3.05
C THR A 110 7.40 21.29 -3.66
N ILE A 111 6.48 21.54 -4.58
CA ILE A 111 5.86 20.53 -5.43
C ILE A 111 6.50 20.63 -6.80
N ILE A 112 7.07 19.53 -7.26
CA ILE A 112 7.78 19.41 -8.52
C ILE A 112 6.98 18.49 -9.43
N PHE A 113 6.65 18.95 -10.63
CA PHE A 113 6.06 18.11 -11.67
C PHE A 113 7.17 17.61 -12.60
N GLU A 114 7.27 16.30 -12.77
CA GLU A 114 8.28 15.67 -13.62
C GLU A 114 7.73 14.36 -14.20
N ASN A 115 7.76 14.23 -15.52
CA ASN A 115 7.35 13.01 -16.25
C ASN A 115 5.94 12.48 -15.87
N GLY A 116 4.95 13.37 -15.75
CA GLY A 116 3.58 13.00 -15.38
C GLY A 116 3.36 12.73 -13.90
N VAL A 117 4.34 12.97 -13.05
CA VAL A 117 4.30 12.65 -11.62
C VAL A 117 4.63 13.88 -10.79
N LEU A 118 3.96 14.04 -9.66
CA LEU A 118 4.31 15.02 -8.65
C LEU A 118 5.29 14.46 -7.63
N TYR A 119 6.24 15.30 -7.25
CA TYR A 119 7.17 15.07 -6.16
C TYR A 119 7.06 16.15 -5.11
N TYR A 120 7.05 15.76 -3.87
CA TYR A 120 7.11 16.63 -2.70
C TYR A 120 8.53 16.72 -2.18
N GLN A 121 8.98 17.94 -1.87
CA GLN A 121 10.25 18.18 -1.20
C GLN A 121 10.06 19.25 -0.13
N ARG A 122 10.65 19.06 1.03
CA ARG A 122 10.68 20.07 2.10
C ARG A 122 12.11 20.54 2.33
N GLN A 123 12.42 21.78 1.92
CA GLN A 123 13.78 22.33 1.99
C GLN A 123 14.80 21.36 1.35
N ASP A 124 15.92 21.09 2.04
CA ASP A 124 17.01 20.22 1.55
C ASP A 124 16.78 18.71 1.82
N ARG A 125 15.54 18.31 2.20
CA ARG A 125 15.21 16.92 2.42
C ARG A 125 15.04 16.15 1.11
N PRO A 126 15.07 14.80 1.15
CA PRO A 126 14.80 13.97 -0.03
C PRO A 126 13.45 14.29 -0.66
N ARG A 127 13.36 14.01 -1.96
CA ARG A 127 12.11 14.09 -2.71
C ARG A 127 11.30 12.82 -2.48
N TYR A 128 10.00 12.98 -2.29
CA TYR A 128 9.04 11.89 -2.14
C TYR A 128 8.04 11.93 -3.28
N ARG A 129 7.80 10.80 -3.90
CA ARG A 129 6.78 10.66 -4.93
C ARG A 129 5.40 10.83 -4.30
N MET A 130 4.57 11.69 -4.89
CA MET A 130 3.18 11.88 -4.48
C MET A 130 2.29 10.89 -5.23
N VAL A 131 1.43 10.16 -4.51
CA VAL A 131 0.47 9.22 -5.06
C VAL A 131 -0.93 9.78 -4.87
N PRO A 132 -1.70 10.00 -5.95
CA PRO A 132 -3.03 10.58 -5.84
C PRO A 132 -3.99 9.64 -5.10
N MET A 133 -4.69 10.18 -4.11
CA MET A 133 -5.85 9.57 -3.44
C MET A 133 -7.16 10.13 -4.00
N ALA A 134 -7.14 11.38 -4.42
CA ALA A 134 -8.19 12.14 -5.10
C ALA A 134 -7.52 13.24 -5.93
N ASP A 135 -8.31 14.08 -6.60
CA ASP A 135 -7.78 15.17 -7.42
C ASP A 135 -6.86 16.11 -6.64
N ASP A 136 -7.20 16.40 -5.40
CA ASP A 136 -6.53 17.37 -4.52
C ASP A 136 -5.80 16.74 -3.32
N LEU A 137 -5.85 15.41 -3.16
CA LEU A 137 -5.31 14.70 -2.00
C LEU A 137 -4.26 13.67 -2.42
N PHE A 138 -3.11 13.70 -1.76
CA PHE A 138 -1.97 12.84 -2.08
C PHE A 138 -1.39 12.17 -0.84
N CYS A 139 -1.02 10.89 -0.97
CA CYS A 139 -0.24 10.16 0.02
C CYS A 139 1.16 9.84 -0.52
N PHE A 140 1.95 9.16 0.31
CA PHE A 140 3.33 8.78 0.05
C PHE A 140 3.55 7.31 0.44
N ASP A 141 4.42 6.62 -0.26
CA ASP A 141 4.80 5.25 0.10
C ASP A 141 5.75 5.23 1.32
N ASP A 142 6.68 6.19 1.34
CA ASP A 142 7.72 6.27 2.38
C ASP A 142 7.34 7.15 3.59
N LEU A 143 6.16 7.78 3.59
CA LEU A 143 5.67 8.67 4.66
C LEU A 143 4.23 8.30 5.02
N ASP A 144 4.04 7.17 5.67
CA ASP A 144 2.73 6.60 6.00
C ASP A 144 1.89 7.45 6.98
N TYR A 145 2.54 8.31 7.74
CA TYR A 145 1.92 9.24 8.70
C TYR A 145 1.50 10.58 8.12
N PHE A 146 1.78 10.84 6.81
CA PHE A 146 1.65 12.17 6.21
C PHE A 146 0.91 12.14 4.87
N ARG A 147 0.09 13.14 4.64
CA ARG A 147 -0.61 13.41 3.36
C ARG A 147 -0.52 14.89 3.03
N ILE A 148 -0.69 15.23 1.77
CA ILE A 148 -0.83 16.62 1.30
C ILE A 148 -2.19 16.77 0.64
N LYS A 149 -2.92 17.80 1.07
CA LYS A 149 -4.07 18.31 0.35
C LYS A 149 -3.71 19.63 -0.31
N VAL A 150 -4.12 19.82 -1.57
CA VAL A 150 -3.95 21.06 -2.32
C VAL A 150 -5.26 21.82 -2.26
N ASN A 151 -5.27 23.02 -1.72
CA ASN A 151 -6.42 23.91 -1.80
C ASN A 151 -6.30 24.81 -3.03
N VAL A 152 -7.43 24.99 -3.71
CA VAL A 152 -7.55 25.82 -4.92
C VAL A 152 -8.54 26.94 -4.71
N ASP A 153 -8.38 28.04 -5.48
CA ASP A 153 -9.35 29.13 -5.56
C ASP A 153 -10.54 28.79 -6.47
N ALA A 154 -11.44 29.75 -6.66
CA ALA A 154 -12.62 29.59 -7.52
C ALA A 154 -12.27 29.37 -9.00
N ASP A 155 -11.10 29.79 -9.43
CA ASP A 155 -10.58 29.64 -10.80
C ASP A 155 -9.78 28.33 -10.98
N GLY A 156 -9.64 27.53 -9.92
CA GLY A 156 -8.92 26.25 -9.93
C GLY A 156 -7.40 26.39 -9.74
N ASN A 157 -6.89 27.56 -9.38
CA ASN A 157 -5.47 27.75 -9.12
C ASN A 157 -5.10 27.31 -7.71
N ALA A 158 -4.03 26.56 -7.58
CA ALA A 158 -3.52 26.16 -6.27
C ALA A 158 -3.09 27.37 -5.44
N THR A 159 -3.62 27.51 -4.22
CA THR A 159 -3.37 28.63 -3.31
C THR A 159 -2.50 28.25 -2.11
N GLU A 160 -2.66 27.05 -1.62
CA GLU A 160 -1.93 26.56 -0.45
C GLU A 160 -1.87 25.03 -0.39
N LEU A 161 -0.93 24.52 0.38
CA LEU A 161 -0.85 23.10 0.76
C LEU A 161 -1.24 22.94 2.21
N VAL A 162 -2.11 21.97 2.49
CA VAL A 162 -2.41 21.53 3.84
C VAL A 162 -1.71 20.19 4.08
N GLY A 163 -0.75 20.18 4.99
CA GLY A 163 -0.15 18.95 5.49
C GLY A 163 -1.09 18.32 6.49
N LEU A 164 -1.49 17.07 6.25
CA LEU A 164 -2.35 16.27 7.11
C LEU A 164 -1.52 15.16 7.75
N TYR A 165 -1.65 15.00 9.07
CA TYR A 165 -0.91 14.00 9.83
C TYR A 165 -1.85 12.95 10.44
N SER A 166 -1.38 11.71 10.53
CA SER A 166 -2.17 10.57 11.06
C SER A 166 -2.62 10.76 12.52
N ASN A 167 -2.00 11.68 13.25
CA ASN A 167 -2.39 12.06 14.62
C ASN A 167 -3.45 13.19 14.67
N GLY A 168 -4.02 13.58 13.51
CA GLY A 168 -5.02 14.64 13.40
C GLY A 168 -4.45 16.07 13.32
N GLN A 169 -3.14 16.26 13.45
CA GLN A 169 -2.52 17.58 13.29
C GLN A 169 -2.57 18.01 11.80
N GLN A 170 -2.59 19.31 11.61
CA GLN A 170 -2.53 19.94 10.29
C GLN A 170 -1.61 21.14 10.32
N ASP A 171 -0.99 21.43 9.20
CA ASP A 171 -0.24 22.68 9.00
C ASP A 171 -0.48 23.19 7.58
N VAL A 172 -0.49 24.50 7.41
CA VAL A 172 -0.78 25.17 6.13
C VAL A 172 0.47 25.87 5.61
N SER A 173 0.69 25.76 4.32
CA SER A 173 1.76 26.43 3.61
C SER A 173 1.19 27.16 2.39
N PRO A 174 1.08 28.50 2.41
CA PRO A 174 0.57 29.26 1.28
C PRO A 174 1.53 29.20 0.09
N LYS A 175 0.98 29.30 -1.12
CA LYS A 175 1.76 29.38 -2.36
C LYS A 175 2.52 30.70 -2.40
N GLY A 176 3.81 30.59 -2.62
CA GLY A 176 4.65 31.79 -2.81
C GLY A 176 4.34 32.49 -4.12
N PRO A 177 4.72 33.77 -4.27
CA PRO A 177 4.63 34.45 -5.56
C PRO A 177 5.42 33.65 -6.59
N GLY A 178 4.80 33.38 -7.73
CA GLY A 178 5.45 32.70 -8.84
C GLY A 178 6.72 33.47 -9.25
N LYS A 179 7.81 32.74 -9.45
CA LYS A 179 9.03 33.31 -10.06
C LYS A 179 8.82 33.47 -11.54
#